data_06edc2f9c54d53d004315f20f3bc4ee5
#
_entry.id   06edc2f9c54d53d004315f20f3bc4ee5
#
_cell.length_a   1.000
_cell.length_b   1.000
_cell.length_c   1.000
_cell.angle_alpha   90.00
_cell.angle_beta   90.00
_cell.angle_gamma   90.00
#
_symmetry.space_group_name_H-M   'P 1'
#
loop_
_entity.id
_entity.type
_entity.pdbx_description
1 polymer ?
#
loop_
_entity_poly.entity_id
_entity_poly.type
_entity_poly.pdbx_seq_one_letter_code
_entity_poly.pdbx_strand_id
1 'polypeptide(L)'
;MKHHKVTRSYRLSIVMIVKNEAKNLAISLPALQGLADEIIVLDSGSTDHSQAVVEQYGGQWHINTDWLGFGKQRQLAQSYATGDWILALDADEELTPQLKDSILEIISKKPNDTVYGIKRIDCIFGHEIDNRYWSLKAHWRLFPRGFSYNDNLVHESVILNGANTGTLNGFLRHHTAETPLFWLQKRLNYAKAWADDRYTLGKRISMSSVITHTFWSFIKQYLIDGRFLKGRYGLIYSLLFTQYTFNKYAILYDLIHNKAEEAFINAVDTTSQLETIDLSRKQSTVSLVMIVKNESKHLKACLDTVYDIVDEIIILDSGSIDNTQKIAEDYGAKWFINADWQGFGKQRQLAQSHASSDYVLVLDADERLDQELRESIVNVL
;
A
#
# COMPACT_ATOMS: atom_id res chain seq x y z
N MET A 1 -6.42 42.66 -10.33
CA MET A 1 -5.02 42.88 -10.80
C MET A 1 -4.92 42.42 -12.24
N LYS A 2 -4.54 43.28 -13.18
CA LYS A 2 -4.38 42.91 -14.59
C LYS A 2 -3.14 42.02 -14.69
N HIS A 3 -3.31 40.72 -14.93
CA HIS A 3 -2.19 39.86 -15.29
C HIS A 3 -1.60 40.33 -16.61
N HIS A 4 -0.43 40.95 -16.55
CA HIS A 4 0.37 41.17 -17.75
C HIS A 4 0.72 39.76 -18.30
N LYS A 5 0.10 39.43 -19.45
CA LYS A 5 0.48 38.26 -20.24
C LYS A 5 1.88 38.61 -20.81
N VAL A 6 2.94 38.11 -20.15
CA VAL A 6 4.29 38.16 -20.71
C VAL A 6 4.21 37.38 -22.02
N THR A 7 4.33 38.08 -23.15
CA THR A 7 4.42 37.44 -24.47
C THR A 7 5.73 36.66 -24.53
N ARG A 8 5.61 35.35 -24.31
CA ARG A 8 6.72 34.40 -24.40
C ARG A 8 6.91 33.98 -25.85
N SER A 9 8.16 33.90 -26.31
CA SER A 9 8.50 33.46 -27.66
C SER A 9 8.41 31.93 -27.81
N TYR A 10 8.45 31.16 -26.71
CA TYR A 10 8.44 29.70 -26.67
C TYR A 10 7.33 29.18 -25.76
N ARG A 11 6.69 28.08 -26.19
CA ARG A 11 5.52 27.49 -25.52
C ARG A 11 5.95 26.40 -24.56
N LEU A 12 5.26 26.31 -23.43
CA LEU A 12 5.42 25.25 -22.42
C LEU A 12 4.21 24.33 -22.40
N SER A 13 4.44 23.05 -22.65
CA SER A 13 3.46 21.98 -22.35
C SER A 13 3.78 21.37 -20.99
N ILE A 14 2.78 21.29 -20.12
CA ILE A 14 2.87 20.48 -18.89
C ILE A 14 2.20 19.14 -19.18
N VAL A 15 2.92 18.06 -18.87
CA VAL A 15 2.49 16.68 -19.16
C VAL A 15 2.40 15.89 -17.88
N MET A 16 1.25 15.26 -17.62
CA MET A 16 0.98 14.47 -16.42
C MET A 16 0.40 13.11 -16.82
N ILE A 17 0.70 12.08 -16.03
CA ILE A 17 0.03 10.78 -16.09
C ILE A 17 -0.67 10.54 -14.77
N VAL A 18 -1.93 10.08 -14.81
CA VAL A 18 -2.78 10.02 -13.61
C VAL A 18 -3.60 8.73 -13.54
N LYS A 19 -4.01 8.39 -12.30
CA LYS A 19 -5.07 7.43 -12.03
C LYS A 19 -5.65 7.67 -10.64
N ASN A 20 -6.91 8.14 -10.58
CA ASN A 20 -7.62 8.48 -9.33
C ASN A 20 -6.89 9.53 -8.48
N GLU A 21 -6.59 10.69 -9.06
CA GLU A 21 -5.78 11.75 -8.46
C GLU A 21 -6.56 13.07 -8.25
N ALA A 22 -7.90 13.04 -8.19
CA ALA A 22 -8.73 14.24 -8.12
C ALA A 22 -8.31 15.22 -7.02
N LYS A 23 -7.97 14.72 -5.83
CA LYS A 23 -7.53 15.55 -4.70
C LYS A 23 -6.18 16.20 -4.94
N ASN A 24 -5.20 15.43 -5.43
CA ASN A 24 -3.87 15.93 -5.70
C ASN A 24 -3.86 16.95 -6.84
N LEU A 25 -4.62 16.68 -7.90
CA LEU A 25 -4.83 17.62 -9.01
C LEU A 25 -5.46 18.94 -8.55
N ALA A 26 -6.39 18.92 -7.61
CA ALA A 26 -6.97 20.13 -7.04
C ALA A 26 -5.95 20.98 -6.25
N ILE A 27 -4.86 20.40 -5.77
CA ILE A 27 -3.75 21.10 -5.10
C ILE A 27 -2.71 21.58 -6.12
N SER A 28 -2.31 20.72 -7.08
CA SER A 28 -1.21 20.98 -7.99
C SER A 28 -1.58 21.94 -9.14
N LEU A 29 -2.75 21.77 -9.76
CA LEU A 29 -3.16 22.56 -10.93
C LEU A 29 -3.26 24.08 -10.69
N PRO A 30 -3.74 24.60 -9.56
CA PRO A 30 -3.75 26.03 -9.28
C PRO A 30 -2.37 26.70 -9.40
N ALA A 31 -1.30 25.99 -8.97
CA ALA A 31 0.07 26.51 -9.05
C ALA A 31 0.57 26.65 -10.50
N LEU A 32 -0.04 25.94 -11.45
CA LEU A 32 0.34 25.96 -12.87
C LEU A 32 -0.30 27.10 -13.67
N GLN A 33 -1.30 27.79 -13.11
CA GLN A 33 -1.98 28.88 -13.79
C GLN A 33 -1.00 30.02 -14.16
N GLY A 34 -1.09 30.45 -15.43
CA GLY A 34 -0.20 31.46 -16.01
C GLY A 34 1.24 31.02 -16.24
N LEU A 35 1.56 29.73 -16.00
CA LEU A 35 2.83 29.11 -16.33
C LEU A 35 2.76 28.33 -17.65
N ALA A 36 1.79 27.44 -17.79
CA ALA A 36 1.62 26.58 -18.96
C ALA A 36 0.87 27.28 -20.09
N ASP A 37 1.23 26.95 -21.33
CA ASP A 37 0.44 27.27 -22.53
C ASP A 37 -0.57 26.14 -22.82
N GLU A 38 -0.27 24.92 -22.40
CA GLU A 38 -1.17 23.78 -22.40
C GLU A 38 -0.84 22.80 -21.26
N ILE A 39 -1.87 22.15 -20.74
CA ILE A 39 -1.75 21.08 -19.74
C ILE A 39 -2.37 19.82 -20.36
N ILE A 40 -1.57 18.77 -20.46
CA ILE A 40 -1.92 17.48 -21.04
C ILE A 40 -1.92 16.44 -19.92
N VAL A 41 -3.05 15.79 -19.71
CA VAL A 41 -3.21 14.75 -18.71
C VAL A 41 -3.61 13.45 -19.40
N LEU A 42 -2.79 12.42 -19.24
CA LEU A 42 -3.08 11.08 -19.73
C LEU A 42 -3.54 10.20 -18.56
N ASP A 43 -4.78 9.77 -18.64
CA ASP A 43 -5.43 8.95 -17.63
C ASP A 43 -5.27 7.46 -17.90
N SER A 44 -4.99 6.69 -16.85
CA SER A 44 -4.87 5.22 -16.89
C SER A 44 -6.13 4.50 -16.39
N GLY A 45 -7.32 5.13 -16.54
CA GLY A 45 -8.62 4.56 -16.15
C GLY A 45 -9.04 4.99 -14.75
N SER A 46 -9.16 6.29 -14.51
CA SER A 46 -9.73 6.86 -13.30
C SER A 46 -11.23 6.65 -13.20
N THR A 47 -11.71 6.46 -11.98
CA THR A 47 -13.13 6.28 -11.63
C THR A 47 -13.63 7.38 -10.68
N ASP A 48 -12.77 8.32 -10.32
CA ASP A 48 -13.05 9.47 -9.48
C ASP A 48 -13.32 10.75 -10.32
N HIS A 49 -13.31 11.90 -9.69
CA HIS A 49 -13.54 13.20 -10.36
C HIS A 49 -12.29 13.82 -10.99
N SER A 50 -11.21 13.04 -11.23
CA SER A 50 -9.94 13.56 -11.79
C SER A 50 -10.14 14.34 -13.08
N GLN A 51 -10.95 13.83 -14.03
CA GLN A 51 -11.24 14.49 -15.30
C GLN A 51 -11.88 15.86 -15.09
N ALA A 52 -12.93 15.94 -14.27
CA ALA A 52 -13.63 17.20 -14.01
C ALA A 52 -12.72 18.27 -13.43
N VAL A 53 -11.78 17.87 -12.55
CA VAL A 53 -10.78 18.79 -11.98
C VAL A 53 -9.84 19.30 -13.08
N VAL A 54 -9.35 18.45 -13.96
CA VAL A 54 -8.44 18.85 -15.06
C VAL A 54 -9.13 19.84 -16.02
N GLU A 55 -10.36 19.53 -16.42
CA GLU A 55 -11.16 20.38 -17.32
C GLU A 55 -11.46 21.74 -16.70
N GLN A 56 -11.72 21.83 -15.38
CA GLN A 56 -11.91 23.09 -14.66
C GLN A 56 -10.72 24.04 -14.80
N TYR A 57 -9.50 23.49 -14.90
CA TYR A 57 -8.26 24.26 -15.08
C TYR A 57 -7.81 24.41 -16.54
N GLY A 58 -8.68 23.98 -17.50
CA GLY A 58 -8.43 24.12 -18.94
C GLY A 58 -7.42 23.11 -19.48
N GLY A 59 -7.20 22.00 -18.78
CA GLY A 59 -6.34 20.91 -19.22
C GLY A 59 -7.04 20.01 -20.25
N GLN A 60 -6.23 19.38 -21.11
CA GLN A 60 -6.68 18.37 -22.07
C GLN A 60 -6.62 16.99 -21.40
N TRP A 61 -7.72 16.24 -21.50
CA TRP A 61 -7.85 14.92 -20.95
C TRP A 61 -7.77 13.84 -22.04
N HIS A 62 -6.81 12.92 -21.92
CA HIS A 62 -6.65 11.78 -22.80
C HIS A 62 -6.70 10.49 -21.96
N ILE A 63 -7.18 9.39 -22.56
CA ILE A 63 -7.33 8.11 -21.85
C ILE A 63 -6.49 7.04 -22.53
N ASN A 64 -5.69 6.32 -21.75
CA ASN A 64 -5.03 5.09 -22.16
C ASN A 64 -5.01 4.10 -20.99
N THR A 65 -5.88 3.10 -21.06
CA THR A 65 -5.98 2.02 -20.06
C THR A 65 -5.01 0.87 -20.32
N ASP A 66 -4.38 0.84 -21.50
CA ASP A 66 -3.37 -0.15 -21.85
C ASP A 66 -2.03 0.20 -21.20
N TRP A 67 -1.81 -0.40 -20.03
CA TRP A 67 -0.68 -0.08 -19.18
C TRP A 67 0.57 -0.89 -19.57
N LEU A 68 1.50 -0.23 -20.25
CA LEU A 68 2.81 -0.78 -20.65
C LEU A 68 3.98 -0.29 -19.78
N GLY A 69 3.69 0.30 -18.62
CA GLY A 69 4.66 0.86 -17.68
C GLY A 69 4.77 2.39 -17.74
N PHE A 70 5.41 2.96 -16.70
CA PHE A 70 5.51 4.41 -16.54
C PHE A 70 6.20 5.10 -17.70
N GLY A 71 7.30 4.54 -18.21
CA GLY A 71 8.05 5.15 -19.33
C GLY A 71 7.20 5.26 -20.59
N LYS A 72 6.50 4.21 -20.99
CA LYS A 72 5.61 4.22 -22.18
C LYS A 72 4.43 5.17 -21.99
N GLN A 73 3.84 5.19 -20.80
CA GLN A 73 2.74 6.10 -20.50
C GLN A 73 3.17 7.56 -20.60
N ARG A 74 4.37 7.91 -20.09
CA ARG A 74 4.91 9.28 -20.24
C ARG A 74 5.24 9.63 -21.70
N GLN A 75 5.81 8.70 -22.48
CA GLN A 75 6.05 8.91 -23.91
C GLN A 75 4.76 9.20 -24.66
N LEU A 76 3.69 8.42 -24.39
CA LEU A 76 2.39 8.64 -25.01
C LEU A 76 1.79 9.98 -24.58
N ALA A 77 1.81 10.32 -23.29
CA ALA A 77 1.35 11.62 -22.82
C ALA A 77 2.13 12.79 -23.48
N GLN A 78 3.45 12.64 -23.61
CA GLN A 78 4.30 13.63 -24.26
C GLN A 78 4.01 13.77 -25.76
N SER A 79 3.55 12.73 -26.45
CA SER A 79 3.24 12.77 -27.87
C SER A 79 2.10 13.73 -28.24
N TYR A 80 1.23 14.06 -27.27
CA TYR A 80 0.18 15.06 -27.43
C TYR A 80 0.68 16.51 -27.27
N ALA A 81 1.90 16.70 -26.75
CA ALA A 81 2.45 18.01 -26.46
C ALA A 81 2.86 18.76 -27.74
N THR A 82 2.46 20.03 -27.82
CA THR A 82 2.77 20.91 -28.96
C THR A 82 3.80 22.00 -28.63
N GLY A 83 4.07 22.24 -27.33
CA GLY A 83 5.02 23.27 -26.87
C GLY A 83 6.46 22.95 -27.22
N ASP A 84 7.31 23.98 -27.18
CA ASP A 84 8.74 23.87 -27.40
C ASP A 84 9.48 23.26 -26.24
N TRP A 85 8.95 23.50 -25.03
CA TRP A 85 9.42 22.97 -23.79
C TRP A 85 8.37 22.01 -23.17
N ILE A 86 8.85 20.94 -22.55
CA ILE A 86 8.05 19.98 -21.79
C ILE A 86 8.42 20.07 -20.32
N LEU A 87 7.40 20.24 -19.46
CA LEU A 87 7.52 20.04 -18.02
C LEU A 87 6.70 18.81 -17.62
N ALA A 88 7.38 17.74 -17.24
CA ALA A 88 6.71 16.53 -16.76
C ALA A 88 6.51 16.60 -15.25
N LEU A 89 5.26 16.45 -14.79
CA LEU A 89 4.88 16.49 -13.38
C LEU A 89 4.06 15.25 -12.99
N ASP A 90 4.12 14.90 -11.73
CA ASP A 90 3.19 13.98 -11.10
C ASP A 90 2.02 14.77 -10.49
N ALA A 91 0.82 14.15 -10.36
CA ALA A 91 -0.36 14.83 -9.85
C ALA A 91 -0.18 15.35 -8.40
N ASP A 92 0.64 14.64 -7.61
CA ASP A 92 0.97 14.94 -6.23
C ASP A 92 2.19 15.87 -6.06
N GLU A 93 2.65 16.51 -7.17
CA GLU A 93 3.74 17.48 -7.16
C GLU A 93 3.22 18.92 -7.35
N GLU A 94 3.54 19.81 -6.41
CA GLU A 94 3.17 21.23 -6.40
C GLU A 94 4.43 22.09 -6.58
N LEU A 95 4.37 23.08 -7.46
CA LEU A 95 5.48 24.02 -7.68
C LEU A 95 5.55 25.07 -6.56
N THR A 96 6.76 25.28 -6.02
CA THR A 96 7.01 26.48 -5.21
C THR A 96 7.05 27.74 -6.10
N PRO A 97 6.70 28.93 -5.58
CA PRO A 97 6.79 30.19 -6.35
C PRO A 97 8.18 30.43 -6.96
N GLN A 98 9.24 30.15 -6.19
CA GLN A 98 10.62 30.27 -6.65
C GLN A 98 10.94 29.34 -7.84
N LEU A 99 10.39 28.10 -7.83
CA LEU A 99 10.56 27.18 -8.96
C LEU A 99 9.83 27.69 -10.19
N LYS A 100 8.62 28.23 -10.02
CA LYS A 100 7.84 28.84 -11.10
C LYS A 100 8.62 29.96 -11.79
N ASP A 101 9.24 30.85 -11.02
CA ASP A 101 10.07 31.94 -11.57
C ASP A 101 11.29 31.39 -12.32
N SER A 102 11.96 30.37 -11.78
CA SER A 102 13.09 29.72 -12.42
C SER A 102 12.71 29.04 -13.74
N ILE A 103 11.54 28.39 -13.80
CA ILE A 103 11.01 27.81 -15.05
C ILE A 103 10.73 28.92 -16.07
N LEU A 104 10.07 30.00 -15.66
CA LEU A 104 9.76 31.14 -16.53
C LEU A 104 11.03 31.76 -17.16
N GLU A 105 12.11 31.86 -16.39
CA GLU A 105 13.39 32.33 -16.89
C GLU A 105 13.94 31.40 -17.98
N ILE A 106 13.92 30.09 -17.79
CA ILE A 106 14.45 29.14 -18.76
C ILE A 106 13.61 29.10 -20.05
N ILE A 107 12.28 29.00 -19.92
CA ILE A 107 11.40 28.93 -21.12
C ILE A 107 11.28 30.22 -21.87
N SER A 108 11.79 31.33 -21.34
CA SER A 108 11.95 32.59 -22.11
C SER A 108 13.07 32.52 -23.14
N LYS A 109 13.99 31.56 -23.01
CA LYS A 109 15.14 31.34 -23.87
C LYS A 109 14.82 30.28 -24.94
N LYS A 110 15.49 30.34 -26.08
CA LYS A 110 15.36 29.34 -27.12
C LYS A 110 15.70 27.95 -26.56
N PRO A 111 14.88 26.92 -26.83
CA PRO A 111 15.23 25.54 -26.48
C PRO A 111 16.59 25.15 -27.05
N ASN A 112 17.37 24.48 -26.26
CA ASN A 112 18.69 23.97 -26.59
C ASN A 112 18.76 22.48 -26.16
N ASP A 113 19.95 21.89 -26.16
CA ASP A 113 20.18 20.50 -25.75
C ASP A 113 20.33 20.31 -24.23
N THR A 114 19.75 21.19 -23.43
CA THR A 114 19.86 21.13 -21.97
C THR A 114 18.58 20.55 -21.31
N VAL A 115 18.77 19.56 -20.46
CA VAL A 115 17.73 18.97 -19.60
C VAL A 115 17.90 19.47 -18.18
N TYR A 116 16.81 20.00 -17.60
CA TYR A 116 16.84 20.60 -16.26
C TYR A 116 16.22 19.66 -15.22
N GLY A 117 16.98 19.45 -14.14
CA GLY A 117 16.53 18.72 -12.97
C GLY A 117 15.88 19.65 -11.95
N ILE A 118 14.87 19.13 -11.27
CA ILE A 118 14.16 19.80 -10.17
C ILE A 118 14.31 18.99 -8.90
N LYS A 119 14.67 19.66 -7.82
CA LYS A 119 14.72 19.03 -6.50
C LYS A 119 13.32 18.88 -5.92
N ARG A 120 13.08 17.80 -5.19
CA ARG A 120 11.79 17.48 -4.60
C ARG A 120 11.89 17.45 -3.08
N ILE A 121 10.90 18.04 -2.41
CA ILE A 121 10.73 18.05 -0.96
C ILE A 121 9.49 17.24 -0.64
N ASP A 122 9.62 16.24 0.22
CA ASP A 122 8.47 15.46 0.67
C ASP A 122 7.63 16.26 1.68
N CYS A 123 6.33 16.38 1.35
CA CYS A 123 5.29 16.92 2.22
C CYS A 123 4.47 15.75 2.76
N ILE A 124 4.50 15.55 4.06
CA ILE A 124 3.78 14.47 4.74
C ILE A 124 2.86 15.07 5.78
N PHE A 125 1.58 14.70 5.71
CA PHE A 125 0.54 15.25 6.58
C PHE A 125 0.48 16.78 6.53
N GLY A 126 0.70 17.37 5.35
CA GLY A 126 0.72 18.80 5.13
C GLY A 126 1.99 19.53 5.60
N HIS A 127 3.04 18.81 6.01
CA HIS A 127 4.29 19.41 6.52
C HIS A 127 5.51 18.98 5.68
N GLU A 128 6.35 19.96 5.35
CA GLU A 128 7.67 19.71 4.76
C GLU A 128 8.59 19.12 5.83
N ILE A 129 9.08 17.90 5.61
CA ILE A 129 9.89 17.16 6.60
C ILE A 129 11.36 17.07 6.26
N ASP A 130 11.77 17.49 5.08
CA ASP A 130 13.18 17.54 4.70
C ASP A 130 13.88 18.79 5.26
N ASN A 131 15.10 18.60 5.77
CA ASN A 131 15.97 19.68 6.25
C ASN A 131 17.26 19.82 5.45
N ARG A 132 17.65 18.77 4.74
CA ARG A 132 18.93 18.70 4.00
C ARG A 132 18.71 19.01 2.53
N TYR A 133 18.16 20.19 2.22
CA TYR A 133 17.85 20.62 0.85
C TYR A 133 19.02 20.52 -0.13
N TRP A 134 20.27 20.64 0.37
CA TRP A 134 21.47 20.50 -0.45
C TRP A 134 21.74 19.06 -0.90
N SER A 135 21.26 18.07 -0.17
CA SER A 135 21.45 16.65 -0.48
C SER A 135 20.31 16.05 -1.30
N LEU A 136 19.27 16.84 -1.60
CA LEU A 136 18.15 16.37 -2.41
C LEU A 136 18.61 16.12 -3.84
N LYS A 137 18.27 14.93 -4.33
CA LYS A 137 18.54 14.56 -5.73
C LYS A 137 17.59 15.31 -6.66
N ALA A 138 18.12 15.85 -7.76
CA ALA A 138 17.31 16.45 -8.80
C ALA A 138 16.72 15.36 -9.72
N HIS A 139 15.46 15.52 -10.10
CA HIS A 139 14.76 14.70 -11.08
C HIS A 139 14.63 15.47 -12.39
N TRP A 140 14.95 14.84 -13.52
CA TRP A 140 14.85 15.45 -14.85
C TRP A 140 13.37 15.67 -15.19
N ARG A 141 12.95 16.93 -15.25
CA ARG A 141 11.53 17.29 -15.38
C ARG A 141 11.25 18.34 -16.45
N LEU A 142 12.17 19.29 -16.71
CA LEU A 142 12.01 20.32 -17.74
C LEU A 142 13.03 20.10 -18.86
N PHE A 143 12.55 19.95 -20.09
CA PHE A 143 13.38 19.63 -21.23
C PHE A 143 12.73 20.06 -22.56
N PRO A 144 13.50 20.30 -23.63
CA PRO A 144 12.98 20.54 -24.99
C PRO A 144 12.17 19.34 -25.50
N ARG A 145 11.15 19.57 -26.30
CA ARG A 145 10.25 18.54 -26.84
C ARG A 145 10.95 17.38 -27.56
N GLY A 146 12.19 17.60 -28.07
CA GLY A 146 12.98 16.56 -28.76
C GLY A 146 13.50 15.42 -27.85
N PHE A 147 13.45 15.59 -26.54
CA PHE A 147 13.84 14.55 -25.59
C PHE A 147 12.66 13.63 -25.26
N SER A 148 12.94 12.40 -24.82
CA SER A 148 11.94 11.41 -24.47
C SER A 148 12.34 10.62 -23.23
N TYR A 149 11.36 9.98 -22.58
CA TYR A 149 11.58 9.03 -21.50
C TYR A 149 12.07 7.68 -22.04
N ASN A 150 12.79 6.92 -21.20
CA ASN A 150 13.11 5.52 -21.47
C ASN A 150 11.87 4.62 -21.29
N ASP A 151 11.99 3.34 -21.74
CA ASP A 151 10.90 2.35 -21.72
C ASP A 151 10.74 1.63 -20.37
N ASN A 152 11.36 2.11 -19.30
CA ASN A 152 11.35 1.42 -18.03
C ASN A 152 9.93 1.30 -17.47
N LEU A 153 9.60 0.11 -16.96
CA LEU A 153 8.30 -0.16 -16.29
C LEU A 153 8.14 0.69 -15.02
N VAL A 154 9.24 0.83 -14.27
CA VAL A 154 9.37 1.68 -13.08
C VAL A 154 10.74 2.40 -13.13
N HIS A 155 10.88 3.51 -12.39
CA HIS A 155 12.09 4.32 -12.38
C HIS A 155 12.46 4.88 -13.76
N GLU A 156 11.45 5.30 -14.50
CA GLU A 156 11.62 5.97 -15.77
C GLU A 156 12.41 7.28 -15.63
N SER A 157 13.16 7.63 -16.65
CA SER A 157 13.94 8.87 -16.69
C SER A 157 14.05 9.38 -18.13
N VAL A 158 14.27 10.67 -18.27
CA VAL A 158 14.57 11.28 -19.57
C VAL A 158 15.93 10.76 -20.07
N ILE A 159 15.97 10.35 -21.32
CA ILE A 159 17.19 9.87 -22.00
C ILE A 159 18.06 11.09 -22.34
N LEU A 160 19.23 11.20 -21.72
CA LEU A 160 20.09 12.37 -21.85
C LEU A 160 20.95 12.37 -23.13
N ASN A 161 21.41 11.19 -23.59
CA ASN A 161 22.24 11.02 -24.80
C ASN A 161 23.38 12.04 -24.94
N GLY A 162 24.04 12.42 -23.84
CA GLY A 162 25.11 13.41 -23.84
C GLY A 162 24.63 14.87 -23.77
N ALA A 163 23.36 15.13 -23.59
CA ALA A 163 22.80 16.45 -23.37
C ALA A 163 23.42 17.18 -22.18
N ASN A 164 23.46 18.50 -22.26
CA ASN A 164 23.80 19.33 -21.12
C ASN A 164 22.76 19.19 -20.02
N THR A 165 23.16 19.35 -18.77
CA THR A 165 22.25 19.27 -17.63
C THR A 165 22.36 20.51 -16.75
N GLY A 166 21.21 20.96 -16.25
CA GLY A 166 21.13 22.06 -15.29
C GLY A 166 20.21 21.69 -14.13
N THR A 167 20.23 22.48 -13.06
CA THR A 167 19.29 22.35 -11.94
C THR A 167 18.58 23.67 -11.74
N LEU A 168 17.26 23.64 -11.63
CA LEU A 168 16.43 24.81 -11.39
C LEU A 168 16.47 25.21 -9.90
N ASN A 169 16.28 26.50 -9.65
CA ASN A 169 16.10 27.03 -8.30
C ASN A 169 14.65 26.80 -7.83
N GLY A 170 14.48 26.51 -6.54
CA GLY A 170 13.20 26.14 -5.95
C GLY A 170 12.98 24.63 -5.93
N PHE A 171 11.74 24.23 -5.59
CA PHE A 171 11.43 22.82 -5.28
C PHE A 171 10.05 22.44 -5.83
N LEU A 172 9.87 21.14 -6.08
CA LEU A 172 8.58 20.49 -6.12
C LEU A 172 8.22 20.03 -4.71
N ARG A 173 7.04 20.39 -4.21
CA ARG A 173 6.44 19.79 -3.02
C ARG A 173 5.73 18.53 -3.42
N HIS A 174 6.14 17.41 -2.88
CA HIS A 174 5.57 16.10 -3.19
C HIS A 174 4.68 15.64 -2.04
N HIS A 175 3.39 15.66 -2.24
CA HIS A 175 2.36 15.31 -1.26
C HIS A 175 2.22 13.79 -1.14
N THR A 176 3.18 13.13 -0.45
CA THR A 176 3.29 11.65 -0.41
C THR A 176 2.21 10.96 0.42
N ALA A 177 1.64 11.65 1.40
CA ALA A 177 0.60 11.09 2.24
C ALA A 177 -0.20 12.19 2.96
N GLU A 178 -1.53 12.12 2.88
CA GLU A 178 -2.43 13.03 3.58
C GLU A 178 -2.57 12.68 5.07
N THR A 179 -2.62 11.40 5.39
CA THR A 179 -2.85 10.91 6.76
C THR A 179 -1.84 9.82 7.15
N PRO A 180 -1.57 9.67 8.48
CA PRO A 180 -0.77 8.54 8.97
C PRO A 180 -1.32 7.18 8.58
N LEU A 181 -2.65 6.99 8.60
CA LEU A 181 -3.29 5.73 8.25
C LEU A 181 -3.03 5.35 6.79
N PHE A 182 -3.23 6.28 5.84
CA PHE A 182 -2.94 6.06 4.43
C PHE A 182 -1.47 5.71 4.21
N TRP A 183 -0.56 6.42 4.89
CA TRP A 183 0.88 6.16 4.81
C TRP A 183 1.22 4.75 5.30
N LEU A 184 0.65 4.33 6.46
CA LEU A 184 0.88 3.01 7.04
C LEU A 184 0.42 1.88 6.12
N GLN A 185 -0.80 1.97 5.58
CA GLN A 185 -1.34 0.96 4.65
C GLN A 185 -0.46 0.81 3.41
N LYS A 186 -0.09 1.94 2.77
CA LYS A 186 0.79 1.94 1.59
C LYS A 186 2.16 1.32 1.92
N ARG A 187 2.75 1.68 3.06
CA ARG A 187 4.08 1.21 3.47
C ARG A 187 4.08 -0.25 3.91
N LEU A 188 2.98 -0.76 4.46
CA LEU A 188 2.87 -2.18 4.78
C LEU A 188 2.95 -3.06 3.53
N ASN A 189 2.24 -2.69 2.46
CA ASN A 189 2.31 -3.38 1.18
C ASN A 189 3.74 -3.35 0.59
N TYR A 190 4.42 -2.21 0.68
CA TYR A 190 5.82 -2.11 0.24
C TYR A 190 6.78 -2.93 1.10
N ALA A 191 6.53 -3.01 2.42
CA ALA A 191 7.33 -3.84 3.31
C ALA A 191 7.23 -5.31 2.96
N LYS A 192 5.99 -5.78 2.69
CA LYS A 192 5.71 -7.15 2.24
C LYS A 192 6.40 -7.46 0.91
N ALA A 193 6.19 -6.64 -0.12
CA ALA A 193 6.80 -6.83 -1.44
C ALA A 193 8.34 -6.86 -1.36
N TRP A 194 8.95 -6.00 -0.54
CA TRP A 194 10.39 -5.99 -0.31
C TRP A 194 10.87 -7.27 0.38
N ALA A 195 10.13 -7.78 1.35
CA ALA A 195 10.48 -8.99 2.07
C ALA A 195 10.37 -10.23 1.16
N ASP A 196 9.29 -10.33 0.37
CA ASP A 196 9.07 -11.40 -0.62
C ASP A 196 10.23 -11.44 -1.65
N ASP A 197 10.61 -10.28 -2.22
CA ASP A 197 11.74 -10.18 -3.14
C ASP A 197 13.06 -10.65 -2.51
N ARG A 198 13.34 -10.23 -1.27
CA ARG A 198 14.57 -10.64 -0.57
C ARG A 198 14.58 -12.12 -0.20
N TYR A 199 13.41 -12.65 0.16
CA TYR A 199 13.25 -14.07 0.44
C TYR A 199 13.50 -14.93 -0.81
N THR A 200 12.94 -14.56 -1.96
CA THR A 200 13.14 -15.25 -3.25
C THR A 200 14.61 -15.22 -3.72
N LEU A 201 15.31 -14.10 -3.41
CA LEU A 201 16.76 -13.98 -3.64
C LEU A 201 17.62 -14.77 -2.64
N GLY A 202 17.02 -15.57 -1.77
CA GLY A 202 17.72 -16.43 -0.81
C GLY A 202 18.38 -15.69 0.35
N LYS A 203 18.01 -14.40 0.60
CA LYS A 203 18.60 -13.64 1.70
C LYS A 203 18.19 -14.23 3.06
N ARG A 204 19.15 -14.36 3.96
CA ARG A 204 18.95 -14.80 5.35
C ARG A 204 19.31 -13.67 6.30
N ILE A 205 18.53 -13.52 7.35
CA ILE A 205 18.75 -12.52 8.41
C ILE A 205 18.53 -13.12 9.79
N SER A 206 19.15 -12.52 10.80
CA SER A 206 18.97 -12.87 12.21
C SER A 206 18.05 -11.86 12.90
N MET A 207 17.54 -12.18 14.09
CA MET A 207 16.79 -11.24 14.92
C MET A 207 17.62 -9.97 15.26
N SER A 208 18.93 -10.12 15.46
CA SER A 208 19.81 -8.97 15.65
C SER A 208 19.81 -8.02 14.44
N SER A 209 19.68 -8.54 13.23
CA SER A 209 19.54 -7.70 12.02
C SER A 209 18.24 -6.88 12.05
N VAL A 210 17.11 -7.47 12.49
CA VAL A 210 15.83 -6.76 12.65
C VAL A 210 16.01 -5.57 13.60
N ILE A 211 16.59 -5.82 14.78
CA ILE A 211 16.78 -4.82 15.82
C ILE A 211 17.73 -3.70 15.35
N THR A 212 18.91 -4.07 14.82
CA THR A 212 19.94 -3.10 14.44
C THR A 212 19.50 -2.21 13.29
N HIS A 213 18.84 -2.76 12.25
CA HIS A 213 18.32 -1.96 11.15
C HIS A 213 17.19 -1.02 11.58
N THR A 214 16.33 -1.47 12.50
CA THR A 214 15.26 -0.64 13.07
C THR A 214 15.84 0.52 13.86
N PHE A 215 16.74 0.24 14.78
CA PHE A 215 17.40 1.27 15.60
C PHE A 215 18.18 2.26 14.75
N TRP A 216 18.98 1.77 13.80
CA TRP A 216 19.73 2.62 12.89
C TRP A 216 18.82 3.48 12.01
N SER A 217 17.67 2.94 11.58
CA SER A 217 16.68 3.71 10.83
C SER A 217 16.21 4.93 11.62
N PHE A 218 15.89 4.78 12.90
CA PHE A 218 15.49 5.90 13.75
C PHE A 218 16.61 6.95 13.89
N ILE A 219 17.82 6.53 14.23
CA ILE A 219 18.96 7.44 14.37
C ILE A 219 19.20 8.21 13.07
N LYS A 220 19.19 7.51 11.93
CA LYS A 220 19.36 8.14 10.62
C LYS A 220 18.27 9.16 10.35
N GLN A 221 17.00 8.77 10.47
CA GLN A 221 15.86 9.63 10.14
C GLN A 221 15.76 10.84 11.07
N TYR A 222 15.86 10.63 12.36
CA TYR A 222 15.60 11.67 13.35
C TYR A 222 16.81 12.58 13.57
N LEU A 223 18.00 11.99 13.78
CA LEU A 223 19.21 12.76 14.12
C LEU A 223 20.03 13.13 12.87
N ILE A 224 20.42 12.16 12.03
CA ILE A 224 21.33 12.42 10.91
C ILE A 224 20.65 13.23 9.81
N ASP A 225 19.41 12.90 9.47
CA ASP A 225 18.62 13.66 8.48
C ASP A 225 18.04 14.95 9.07
N GLY A 226 18.28 15.22 10.37
CA GLY A 226 17.94 16.47 11.03
C GLY A 226 16.45 16.71 11.25
N ARG A 227 15.61 15.65 11.22
CA ARG A 227 14.16 15.79 11.37
C ARG A 227 13.72 16.24 12.76
N PHE A 228 14.58 16.12 13.79
CA PHE A 228 14.34 16.71 15.10
C PHE A 228 14.10 18.24 15.04
N LEU A 229 14.66 18.93 14.03
CA LEU A 229 14.43 20.36 13.79
C LEU A 229 13.03 20.67 13.26
N LYS A 230 12.26 19.67 12.81
CA LYS A 230 10.87 19.78 12.34
C LYS A 230 9.84 19.53 13.46
N GLY A 231 10.29 19.55 14.73
CA GLY A 231 9.44 19.40 15.89
C GLY A 231 8.67 18.06 15.91
N ARG A 232 7.42 18.10 16.38
CA ARG A 232 6.57 16.91 16.55
C ARG A 232 6.33 16.13 15.26
N TYR A 233 6.20 16.80 14.13
CA TYR A 233 5.97 16.11 12.85
C TYR A 233 7.21 15.38 12.35
N GLY A 234 8.40 15.96 12.58
CA GLY A 234 9.66 15.27 12.30
C GLY A 234 9.83 14.00 13.13
N LEU A 235 9.42 14.03 14.41
CA LEU A 235 9.42 12.84 15.28
C LEU A 235 8.41 11.80 14.79
N ILE A 236 7.15 12.18 14.56
CA ILE A 236 6.09 11.29 14.09
C ILE A 236 6.53 10.58 12.79
N TYR A 237 7.03 11.34 11.82
CA TYR A 237 7.48 10.75 10.57
C TYR A 237 8.66 9.79 10.76
N SER A 238 9.64 10.17 11.62
CA SER A 238 10.80 9.31 11.88
C SER A 238 10.38 7.99 12.53
N LEU A 239 9.40 8.01 13.44
CA LEU A 239 8.84 6.81 14.06
C LEU A 239 8.09 5.93 13.04
N LEU A 240 7.23 6.53 12.21
CA LEU A 240 6.51 5.83 11.16
C LEU A 240 7.46 5.17 10.14
N PHE A 241 8.52 5.88 9.75
CA PHE A 241 9.52 5.32 8.83
C PHE A 241 10.35 4.22 9.48
N THR A 242 10.63 4.35 10.77
CA THR A 242 11.29 3.30 11.57
C THR A 242 10.42 2.05 11.66
N GLN A 243 9.11 2.21 11.90
CA GLN A 243 8.14 1.12 11.86
C GLN A 243 8.10 0.44 10.49
N TYR A 244 8.12 1.20 9.39
CA TYR A 244 8.24 0.62 8.05
C TYR A 244 9.51 -0.23 7.89
N THR A 245 10.65 0.25 8.41
CA THR A 245 11.90 -0.51 8.40
C THR A 245 11.78 -1.78 9.23
N PHE A 246 11.21 -1.69 10.44
CA PHE A 246 10.92 -2.85 11.28
C PHE A 246 10.06 -3.87 10.53
N ASN A 247 8.94 -3.45 9.95
CA ASN A 247 8.02 -4.33 9.22
C ASN A 247 8.72 -5.09 8.09
N LYS A 248 9.59 -4.43 7.29
CA LYS A 248 10.38 -5.09 6.24
C LYS A 248 11.20 -6.26 6.76
N TYR A 249 11.96 -6.00 7.82
CA TYR A 249 12.87 -7.01 8.38
C TYR A 249 12.13 -8.05 9.22
N ALA A 250 11.06 -7.67 9.91
CA ALA A 250 10.21 -8.61 10.67
C ALA A 250 9.51 -9.60 9.73
N ILE A 251 8.89 -9.12 8.66
CA ILE A 251 8.23 -9.98 7.65
C ILE A 251 9.27 -10.91 7.00
N LEU A 252 10.44 -10.40 6.63
CA LEU A 252 11.49 -11.23 6.06
C LEU A 252 11.99 -12.29 7.05
N TYR A 253 12.15 -11.92 8.32
CA TYR A 253 12.54 -12.85 9.38
C TYR A 253 11.50 -13.96 9.55
N ASP A 254 10.22 -13.60 9.57
CA ASP A 254 9.09 -14.50 9.64
C ASP A 254 9.05 -15.48 8.45
N LEU A 255 9.15 -14.99 7.22
CA LEU A 255 9.21 -15.83 6.02
C LEU A 255 10.36 -16.84 6.02
N ILE A 256 11.47 -16.52 6.69
CA ILE A 256 12.64 -17.40 6.78
C ILE A 256 12.41 -18.52 7.82
N HIS A 257 11.76 -18.21 8.94
CA HIS A 257 11.67 -19.12 10.10
C HIS A 257 10.35 -19.88 10.15
N ASN A 258 9.22 -19.24 9.84
CA ASN A 258 7.91 -19.89 9.94
C ASN A 258 7.64 -20.89 8.82
N LYS A 259 8.16 -20.67 7.61
CA LYS A 259 8.06 -21.74 6.58
C LYS A 259 8.87 -23.00 6.94
N ALA A 260 9.91 -22.85 7.74
CA ALA A 260 10.62 -24.00 8.29
C ALA A 260 9.82 -24.70 9.40
N GLU A 261 9.10 -23.92 10.19
CA GLU A 261 8.23 -24.40 11.26
C GLU A 261 6.93 -25.02 10.71
N GLU A 262 6.27 -24.40 9.73
CA GLU A 262 5.16 -25.00 8.98
C GLU A 262 5.56 -26.32 8.30
N ALA A 263 6.74 -26.41 7.74
CA ALA A 263 7.25 -27.66 7.16
C ALA A 263 7.51 -28.72 8.25
N PHE A 264 7.94 -28.30 9.45
CA PHE A 264 8.13 -29.19 10.59
C PHE A 264 6.79 -29.62 11.21
N ILE A 265 5.85 -28.70 11.39
CA ILE A 265 4.50 -28.97 11.92
C ILE A 265 3.71 -29.87 10.97
N ASN A 266 3.81 -29.66 9.65
CA ASN A 266 3.20 -30.53 8.64
C ASN A 266 3.89 -31.89 8.54
N ALA A 267 5.11 -32.03 9.02
CA ALA A 267 5.83 -33.30 9.11
C ALA A 267 5.52 -34.07 10.42
N VAL A 268 5.09 -33.36 11.46
CA VAL A 268 4.57 -33.93 12.72
C VAL A 268 3.06 -33.86 12.65
N ASP A 269 2.44 -34.98 12.31
CA ASP A 269 0.96 -35.13 12.36
C ASP A 269 0.50 -34.96 13.81
N THR A 270 0.15 -33.72 14.20
CA THR A 270 -0.31 -33.43 15.57
C THR A 270 -1.65 -34.07 15.91
N THR A 271 -2.41 -34.51 14.91
CA THR A 271 -3.65 -35.28 15.13
C THR A 271 -3.40 -36.70 15.62
N SER A 272 -2.19 -37.24 15.36
CA SER A 272 -1.80 -38.59 15.83
C SER A 272 -1.58 -38.72 17.34
N GLN A 273 -1.63 -37.59 18.10
CA GLN A 273 -1.44 -37.60 19.57
C GLN A 273 -2.75 -37.45 20.37
N LEU A 274 -3.90 -37.26 19.72
CA LEU A 274 -5.17 -37.20 20.41
C LEU A 274 -5.68 -38.61 20.69
N GLU A 275 -5.83 -38.93 21.95
CA GLU A 275 -6.41 -40.20 22.38
C GLU A 275 -7.94 -40.16 22.25
N THR A 276 -8.55 -41.31 21.99
CA THR A 276 -10.02 -41.49 22.02
C THR A 276 -10.53 -41.24 23.42
N ILE A 277 -11.53 -40.38 23.57
CA ILE A 277 -12.15 -40.07 24.86
C ILE A 277 -13.33 -41.03 25.11
N ASP A 278 -13.44 -41.56 26.32
CA ASP A 278 -14.58 -42.35 26.77
C ASP A 278 -15.80 -41.43 27.00
N LEU A 279 -16.73 -41.44 26.04
CA LEU A 279 -17.97 -40.66 26.10
C LEU A 279 -19.06 -41.28 26.97
N SER A 280 -18.82 -42.45 27.60
CA SER A 280 -19.84 -43.12 28.44
C SER A 280 -20.28 -42.30 29.65
N ARG A 281 -19.51 -41.31 30.05
CA ARG A 281 -19.81 -40.40 31.16
C ARG A 281 -20.60 -39.17 30.79
N LYS A 282 -20.69 -38.87 29.48
CA LYS A 282 -21.39 -37.70 28.96
C LYS A 282 -22.90 -37.86 29.15
N GLN A 283 -23.54 -36.97 29.91
CA GLN A 283 -24.98 -36.99 30.21
C GLN A 283 -25.76 -35.88 29.49
N SER A 284 -25.06 -34.91 28.92
CA SER A 284 -25.65 -33.76 28.23
C SER A 284 -25.09 -33.60 26.80
N THR A 285 -25.87 -32.96 25.96
CA THR A 285 -25.45 -32.69 24.58
C THR A 285 -24.72 -31.34 24.44
N VAL A 286 -23.81 -31.23 23.49
CA VAL A 286 -23.06 -29.98 23.21
C VAL A 286 -23.03 -29.66 21.74
N SER A 287 -23.38 -28.42 21.41
CA SER A 287 -23.24 -27.86 20.07
C SER A 287 -21.91 -27.07 19.96
N LEU A 288 -21.06 -27.39 18.99
CA LEU A 288 -20.00 -26.50 18.57
C LEU A 288 -20.59 -25.37 17.73
N VAL A 289 -20.30 -24.13 18.10
CA VAL A 289 -20.76 -22.93 17.36
C VAL A 289 -19.56 -22.10 16.95
N MET A 290 -19.45 -21.84 15.65
CA MET A 290 -18.34 -21.09 15.06
C MET A 290 -18.86 -20.00 14.12
N ILE A 291 -18.15 -18.89 14.04
CA ILE A 291 -18.30 -17.88 12.99
C ILE A 291 -17.03 -17.87 12.14
N VAL A 292 -17.16 -17.89 10.83
CA VAL A 292 -16.01 -18.02 9.93
C VAL A 292 -16.05 -17.02 8.79
N LYS A 293 -14.86 -16.73 8.24
CA LYS A 293 -14.69 -16.07 6.93
C LYS A 293 -13.31 -16.36 6.36
N ASN A 294 -13.23 -17.18 5.29
CA ASN A 294 -11.98 -17.58 4.61
C ASN A 294 -11.00 -18.30 5.55
N GLU A 295 -11.47 -19.31 6.26
CA GLU A 295 -10.72 -20.09 7.27
C GLU A 295 -10.26 -21.46 6.76
N SER A 296 -10.16 -21.68 5.45
CA SER A 296 -9.76 -22.97 4.85
C SER A 296 -8.42 -23.51 5.35
N LYS A 297 -7.54 -22.66 5.84
CA LYS A 297 -6.23 -23.04 6.38
C LYS A 297 -6.30 -23.62 7.80
N HIS A 298 -7.26 -23.16 8.60
CA HIS A 298 -7.31 -23.41 10.04
C HIS A 298 -8.44 -24.35 10.43
N LEU A 299 -9.60 -24.26 9.75
CA LEU A 299 -10.84 -24.92 10.13
C LEU A 299 -10.68 -26.44 10.28
N LYS A 300 -10.02 -27.12 9.33
CA LYS A 300 -9.81 -28.56 9.41
C LYS A 300 -9.12 -28.98 10.70
N ALA A 301 -8.01 -28.35 11.03
CA ALA A 301 -7.22 -28.70 12.19
C ALA A 301 -7.93 -28.31 13.52
N CYS A 302 -8.83 -27.32 13.51
CA CYS A 302 -9.72 -27.05 14.64
C CYS A 302 -10.74 -28.19 14.83
N LEU A 303 -11.45 -28.54 13.76
CA LEU A 303 -12.48 -29.56 13.78
C LEU A 303 -11.91 -30.94 14.17
N ASP A 304 -10.71 -31.29 13.69
CA ASP A 304 -10.00 -32.52 14.07
C ASP A 304 -9.87 -32.70 15.61
N THR A 305 -9.81 -31.58 16.36
CA THR A 305 -9.65 -31.62 17.83
C THR A 305 -10.96 -31.70 18.62
N VAL A 306 -12.12 -31.56 17.97
CA VAL A 306 -13.38 -31.36 18.69
C VAL A 306 -14.55 -32.20 18.15
N TYR A 307 -14.51 -32.63 16.87
CA TYR A 307 -15.66 -33.22 16.17
C TYR A 307 -16.20 -34.49 16.84
N ASP A 308 -15.36 -35.28 17.53
CA ASP A 308 -15.72 -36.53 18.17
C ASP A 308 -16.32 -36.38 19.56
N ILE A 309 -16.26 -35.17 20.17
CA ILE A 309 -16.83 -34.90 21.51
C ILE A 309 -18.09 -34.04 21.48
N VAL A 310 -18.45 -33.48 20.32
CA VAL A 310 -19.65 -32.64 20.13
C VAL A 310 -20.78 -33.40 19.41
N ASP A 311 -22.03 -33.00 19.66
CA ASP A 311 -23.20 -33.68 19.10
C ASP A 311 -23.69 -32.99 17.82
N GLU A 312 -23.41 -31.70 17.64
CA GLU A 312 -23.64 -30.97 16.43
C GLU A 312 -22.57 -29.88 16.21
N ILE A 313 -22.35 -29.54 14.96
CA ILE A 313 -21.44 -28.48 14.55
C ILE A 313 -22.26 -27.45 13.75
N ILE A 314 -22.24 -26.20 14.23
CA ILE A 314 -22.91 -25.05 13.61
C ILE A 314 -21.86 -24.06 13.18
N ILE A 315 -21.84 -23.74 11.90
CA ILE A 315 -20.92 -22.76 11.32
C ILE A 315 -21.74 -21.68 10.62
N LEU A 316 -21.56 -20.43 11.07
CA LEU A 316 -22.12 -19.25 10.42
C LEU A 316 -21.03 -18.53 9.64
N ASP A 317 -21.17 -18.53 8.31
CA ASP A 317 -20.24 -17.92 7.39
C ASP A 317 -20.58 -16.44 7.10
N SER A 318 -19.58 -15.59 7.12
CA SER A 318 -19.70 -14.16 6.81
C SER A 318 -19.33 -13.84 5.35
N GLY A 319 -19.45 -14.80 4.43
CA GLY A 319 -19.17 -14.65 2.99
C GLY A 319 -17.76 -15.10 2.61
N SER A 320 -17.41 -16.36 2.89
CA SER A 320 -16.18 -17.01 2.42
C SER A 320 -16.19 -17.23 0.92
N ILE A 321 -15.02 -17.13 0.31
CA ILE A 321 -14.78 -17.34 -1.12
C ILE A 321 -13.72 -18.42 -1.39
N ASP A 322 -13.25 -19.08 -0.34
CA ASP A 322 -12.28 -20.17 -0.37
C ASP A 322 -12.97 -21.54 -0.07
N ASN A 323 -12.18 -22.58 0.23
CA ASN A 323 -12.69 -23.91 0.50
C ASN A 323 -13.27 -24.12 1.92
N THR A 324 -13.54 -23.06 2.70
CA THR A 324 -14.02 -23.15 4.09
C THR A 324 -15.32 -23.96 4.19
N GLN A 325 -16.29 -23.69 3.32
CA GLN A 325 -17.58 -24.39 3.31
C GLN A 325 -17.40 -25.91 3.10
N LYS A 326 -16.60 -26.29 2.09
CA LYS A 326 -16.36 -27.71 1.78
C LYS A 326 -15.75 -28.46 2.97
N ILE A 327 -14.80 -27.85 3.67
CA ILE A 327 -14.20 -28.42 4.87
C ILE A 327 -15.26 -28.63 5.96
N ALA A 328 -16.13 -27.63 6.19
CA ALA A 328 -17.21 -27.74 7.17
C ALA A 328 -18.19 -28.90 6.84
N GLU A 329 -18.56 -29.04 5.57
CA GLU A 329 -19.45 -30.10 5.07
C GLU A 329 -18.83 -31.50 5.26
N ASP A 330 -17.53 -31.66 5.08
CA ASP A 330 -16.79 -32.93 5.29
C ASP A 330 -16.86 -33.41 6.75
N TYR A 331 -17.11 -32.49 7.72
CA TYR A 331 -17.33 -32.80 9.15
C TYR A 331 -18.81 -32.85 9.54
N GLY A 332 -19.72 -32.78 8.58
CA GLY A 332 -21.18 -32.81 8.85
C GLY A 332 -21.72 -31.54 9.49
N ALA A 333 -21.02 -30.41 9.40
CA ALA A 333 -21.46 -29.16 10.00
C ALA A 333 -22.72 -28.61 9.33
N LYS A 334 -23.63 -28.07 10.14
CA LYS A 334 -24.75 -27.25 9.65
C LYS A 334 -24.22 -25.89 9.23
N TRP A 335 -24.26 -25.60 7.93
CA TRP A 335 -23.71 -24.40 7.35
C TRP A 335 -24.80 -23.32 7.15
N PHE A 336 -24.55 -22.13 7.68
CA PHE A 336 -25.43 -20.97 7.55
C PHE A 336 -24.62 -19.80 6.98
N ILE A 337 -25.28 -18.89 6.23
CA ILE A 337 -24.64 -17.72 5.64
C ILE A 337 -25.29 -16.45 6.17
N ASN A 338 -24.50 -15.52 6.69
CA ASN A 338 -24.92 -14.16 7.00
C ASN A 338 -23.81 -13.16 6.63
N ALA A 339 -23.93 -12.56 5.44
CA ALA A 339 -23.01 -11.54 4.94
C ALA A 339 -23.26 -10.14 5.52
N ASP A 340 -24.42 -9.92 6.20
CA ASP A 340 -24.72 -8.67 6.90
C ASP A 340 -23.96 -8.58 8.22
N TRP A 341 -22.77 -8.01 8.14
CA TRP A 341 -21.85 -7.94 9.26
C TRP A 341 -22.19 -6.81 10.22
N GLN A 342 -22.77 -7.14 11.36
CA GLN A 342 -23.11 -6.22 12.45
C GLN A 342 -22.15 -6.33 13.66
N GLY A 343 -20.98 -6.93 13.48
CA GLY A 343 -19.96 -7.16 14.50
C GLY A 343 -19.98 -8.56 15.09
N PHE A 344 -18.85 -8.95 15.71
CA PHE A 344 -18.62 -10.31 16.24
C PHE A 344 -19.71 -10.80 17.19
N GLY A 345 -20.17 -9.93 18.11
CA GLY A 345 -21.20 -10.31 19.11
C GLY A 345 -22.53 -10.67 18.45
N LYS A 346 -22.98 -9.90 17.45
CA LYS A 346 -24.24 -10.18 16.74
C LYS A 346 -24.12 -11.44 15.90
N GLN A 347 -22.99 -11.64 15.24
CA GLN A 347 -22.73 -12.81 14.43
C GLN A 347 -22.72 -14.08 15.30
N ARG A 348 -22.05 -14.05 16.48
CA ARG A 348 -22.07 -15.16 17.43
C ARG A 348 -23.45 -15.44 18.01
N GLN A 349 -24.25 -14.40 18.36
CA GLN A 349 -25.64 -14.58 18.80
C GLN A 349 -26.50 -15.26 17.74
N LEU A 350 -26.34 -14.88 16.46
CA LEU A 350 -27.06 -15.50 15.37
C LEU A 350 -26.63 -16.97 15.18
N ALA A 351 -25.32 -17.24 15.19
CA ALA A 351 -24.80 -18.60 15.09
C ALA A 351 -25.33 -19.48 16.23
N GLN A 352 -25.29 -18.98 17.48
CA GLN A 352 -25.79 -19.68 18.67
C GLN A 352 -27.29 -19.93 18.60
N SER A 353 -28.09 -19.09 17.94
CA SER A 353 -29.54 -19.29 17.83
C SER A 353 -29.92 -20.52 16.99
N HIS A 354 -28.98 -21.13 16.28
CA HIS A 354 -29.15 -22.37 15.53
C HIS A 354 -28.79 -23.61 16.36
N ALA A 355 -28.20 -23.44 17.56
CA ALA A 355 -27.84 -24.55 18.44
C ALA A 355 -29.06 -25.19 19.08
N SER A 356 -29.06 -26.52 19.14
CA SER A 356 -30.16 -27.31 19.72
C SER A 356 -29.78 -28.15 20.94
N SER A 357 -28.49 -28.20 21.30
CA SER A 357 -27.98 -28.95 22.43
C SER A 357 -28.13 -28.24 23.79
N ASP A 358 -27.93 -28.98 24.88
CA ASP A 358 -28.02 -28.46 26.25
C ASP A 358 -26.92 -27.42 26.54
N TYR A 359 -25.74 -27.61 25.95
CA TYR A 359 -24.57 -26.72 26.09
C TYR A 359 -24.10 -26.23 24.73
N VAL A 360 -23.44 -25.09 24.75
CA VAL A 360 -22.78 -24.49 23.55
C VAL A 360 -21.30 -24.30 23.82
N LEU A 361 -20.46 -24.94 23.01
CA LEU A 361 -19.03 -24.69 22.94
C LEU A 361 -18.77 -23.71 21.80
N VAL A 362 -18.14 -22.58 22.10
CA VAL A 362 -17.76 -21.56 21.08
C VAL A 362 -16.28 -21.66 20.86
N LEU A 363 -15.86 -21.86 19.61
CA LEU A 363 -14.45 -21.83 19.20
C LEU A 363 -14.27 -20.92 17.97
N ASP A 364 -13.10 -20.31 17.87
CA ASP A 364 -12.64 -19.69 16.66
C ASP A 364 -11.86 -20.72 15.80
N ALA A 365 -11.83 -20.54 14.47
CA ALA A 365 -11.29 -21.57 13.57
C ALA A 365 -9.77 -21.83 13.74
N ASP A 366 -9.05 -20.90 14.37
CA ASP A 366 -7.64 -21.00 14.68
C ASP A 366 -7.35 -21.54 16.09
N GLU A 367 -8.39 -21.91 16.87
CA GLU A 367 -8.24 -22.54 18.18
C GLU A 367 -8.15 -24.07 18.07
N ARG A 368 -7.48 -24.70 19.01
CA ARG A 368 -7.28 -26.15 19.12
C ARG A 368 -7.50 -26.59 20.56
N LEU A 369 -8.26 -27.69 20.74
CA LEU A 369 -8.38 -28.34 22.05
C LEU A 369 -7.20 -29.31 22.21
N ASP A 370 -6.50 -29.20 23.35
CA ASP A 370 -5.58 -30.23 23.77
C ASP A 370 -6.33 -31.39 24.48
N GLN A 371 -5.62 -32.48 24.77
CA GLN A 371 -6.22 -33.68 25.37
C GLN A 371 -6.84 -33.38 26.73
N GLU A 372 -6.20 -32.56 27.58
CA GLU A 372 -6.67 -32.23 28.93
C GLU A 372 -7.98 -31.42 28.87
N LEU A 373 -8.07 -30.44 27.94
CA LEU A 373 -9.28 -29.65 27.76
C LEU A 373 -10.45 -30.50 27.22
N ARG A 374 -10.19 -31.39 26.26
CA ARG A 374 -11.19 -32.32 25.72
C ARG A 374 -11.78 -33.21 26.83
N GLU A 375 -10.92 -33.82 27.67
CA GLU A 375 -11.36 -34.62 28.83
C GLU A 375 -12.16 -33.78 29.85
N SER A 376 -11.71 -32.56 30.11
CA SER A 376 -12.40 -31.63 31.01
C SER A 376 -13.80 -31.28 30.50
N ILE A 377 -13.96 -31.01 29.20
CA ILE A 377 -15.26 -30.73 28.57
C ILE A 377 -16.20 -31.93 28.75
N VAL A 378 -15.76 -33.15 28.41
CA VAL A 378 -16.60 -34.35 28.51
C VAL A 378 -16.98 -34.68 29.98
N ASN A 379 -16.08 -34.41 30.93
CA ASN A 379 -16.38 -34.62 32.35
C ASN A 379 -17.39 -33.62 32.91
N VAL A 380 -17.59 -32.45 32.29
CA VAL A 380 -18.61 -31.44 32.68
C VAL A 380 -19.96 -31.75 32.04
N LEU A 381 -19.97 -32.40 30.87
CA LEU A 381 -21.18 -32.77 30.11
C LEU A 381 -21.80 -34.07 30.64
#